data_e1eda5220da505ac29c8e55567837f43
#
_entry.id   e1eda5220da505ac29c8e55567837f43
#
_cell.length_a   1.000
_cell.length_b   1.000
_cell.length_c   1.000
_cell.angle_alpha   90.00
_cell.angle_beta   90.00
_cell.angle_gamma   90.00
#
_symmetry.space_group_name_H-M   'P 1'
#
loop_
_entity.id
_entity.type
_entity.pdbx_description
1 polymer ?
#
loop_
_entity_poly.entity_id
_entity_poly.type
_entity_poly.pdbx_seq_one_letter_code
_entity_poly.pdbx_strand_id
1 'polypeptide(L)'
;MEKKRVFSKSLILLAITSIMLFAMSITSMAATNVTNIRQTEVGQNRAKIEFNGADGAKGYYIYYSSNNGAKWTRVDDDIYPDSYKPEYTYTGLSVGCTYKVKAVPVYETYVSGTGYVYNAKENLAATGEIVTAPSSDALGTVKQIGATYNSVTIKWSPSYGTTKYVIYRDNNMTNGVKVAEVKGSQTSVKIKAKAGTQSTYYVYPVRVSSTGYEAIYSYNYESISGVKTAPKAPVKVASLAYNNISWDKYSRTKVTVGWDRNDNNKFYEQGYRIAVYSVDGKKKLKTYNITNSYTRSKTFSLKTIKNKGFRVKVSSYVVVNGKKCYSKWSKTKVVIPQAEVKLTRKSKTSVKLSWKKVSNATGYTIYACKNAGSFTSNKKWYKVAKVGKKTTSYTVKKLKTGKYAGFYVIPTVKIGKKSYKADATWYMSMYMTKYY
;
A
#
# COMPACT_ATOMS: atom_id res chain seq x y z
N MET A 1 48.61 69.56 64.78
CA MET A 1 47.14 69.58 64.80
C MET A 1 46.46 69.33 63.43
N GLU A 2 47.16 69.04 62.38
CA GLU A 2 46.53 68.84 61.00
C GLU A 2 46.15 67.43 60.63
N LYS A 3 46.72 66.40 61.25
CA LYS A 3 46.39 65.01 60.93
C LYS A 3 44.99 64.51 61.38
N LYS A 4 44.35 65.15 62.35
CA LYS A 4 43.03 64.73 62.82
C LYS A 4 41.84 65.24 61.97
N ARG A 5 42.00 66.29 61.20
CA ARG A 5 40.93 66.78 60.32
C ARG A 5 40.77 66.03 58.98
N VAL A 6 41.82 65.42 58.48
CA VAL A 6 41.80 64.68 57.22
C VAL A 6 41.08 63.31 57.39
N PHE A 7 41.23 62.65 58.56
CA PHE A 7 40.55 61.40 58.84
C PHE A 7 39.01 61.52 58.97
N SER A 8 38.51 62.61 59.48
CA SER A 8 37.08 62.82 59.65
C SER A 8 36.39 63.12 58.30
N LYS A 9 37.03 63.83 57.41
CA LYS A 9 36.46 64.07 56.05
C LYS A 9 36.44 62.86 55.17
N SER A 10 37.46 62.01 55.26
CA SER A 10 37.50 60.75 54.54
C SER A 10 36.47 59.75 55.02
N LEU A 11 36.21 59.65 56.31
CA LEU A 11 35.20 58.75 56.88
C LEU A 11 33.75 59.17 56.52
N ILE A 12 33.46 60.49 56.49
CA ILE A 12 32.17 61.04 56.07
C ILE A 12 31.95 60.84 54.57
N LEU A 13 32.99 60.98 53.74
CA LEU A 13 32.89 60.75 52.31
C LEU A 13 32.72 59.26 51.98
N LEU A 14 33.34 58.35 52.77
CA LEU A 14 33.12 56.88 52.60
C LEU A 14 31.74 56.45 53.06
N ALA A 15 31.15 57.05 54.11
CA ALA A 15 29.81 56.79 54.57
C ALA A 15 28.76 57.29 53.59
N ILE A 16 28.94 58.50 52.97
CA ILE A 16 28.06 59.04 51.97
C ILE A 16 28.10 58.22 50.64
N THR A 17 29.29 57.78 50.21
CA THR A 17 29.40 56.89 49.06
C THR A 17 28.85 55.50 49.32
N SER A 18 28.95 54.95 50.55
CA SER A 18 28.30 53.67 50.90
C SER A 18 26.78 53.80 50.93
N ILE A 19 26.22 54.91 51.42
CA ILE A 19 24.77 55.14 51.43
C ILE A 19 24.26 55.41 50.02
N MET A 20 25.01 56.16 49.16
CA MET A 20 24.66 56.33 47.75
C MET A 20 24.80 55.01 46.95
N LEU A 21 25.77 54.16 47.24
CA LEU A 21 25.87 52.84 46.62
C LEU A 21 24.76 51.88 47.09
N PHE A 22 24.29 51.99 48.33
CA PHE A 22 23.12 51.20 48.84
C PHE A 22 21.80 51.76 48.31
N ALA A 23 21.70 53.07 48.05
CA ALA A 23 20.51 53.68 47.43
C ALA A 23 20.42 53.47 45.92
N MET A 24 21.54 53.15 45.26
CA MET A 24 21.58 52.83 43.81
C MET A 24 21.39 51.35 43.48
N SER A 25 21.27 50.46 44.46
CA SER A 25 21.06 49.01 44.26
C SER A 25 19.61 48.56 44.35
N ILE A 26 18.66 49.49 44.44
CA ILE A 26 17.28 49.18 44.07
C ILE A 26 17.14 49.48 42.58
N THR A 27 17.84 48.73 41.76
CA THR A 27 17.41 48.59 40.37
C THR A 27 16.02 47.97 40.46
N SER A 28 15.01 48.78 40.24
CA SER A 28 13.69 48.32 39.83
C SER A 28 13.94 47.37 38.70
N MET A 29 13.98 46.07 38.98
CA MET A 29 13.96 45.06 37.90
C MET A 29 12.72 45.43 37.06
N ALA A 30 12.93 45.93 35.88
CA ALA A 30 11.83 46.21 34.99
C ALA A 30 11.05 44.89 34.84
N ALA A 31 9.76 44.95 35.19
CA ALA A 31 8.91 43.75 35.11
C ALA A 31 9.00 43.18 33.71
N THR A 32 9.42 41.93 33.56
CA THR A 32 9.52 41.26 32.29
C THR A 32 8.13 41.03 31.69
N ASN A 33 8.03 41.05 30.40
CA ASN A 33 6.78 40.76 29.70
C ASN A 33 6.44 39.27 29.76
N VAL A 34 5.17 38.91 29.69
CA VAL A 34 4.74 37.58 29.26
C VAL A 34 5.28 37.33 27.85
N THR A 35 5.84 36.19 27.60
CA THR A 35 6.38 35.83 26.28
C THR A 35 6.10 34.38 25.93
N ASN A 36 6.32 33.99 24.67
CA ASN A 36 6.34 32.62 24.19
C ASN A 36 5.08 31.80 24.52
N ILE A 37 3.90 32.39 24.28
CA ILE A 37 2.65 31.63 24.39
C ILE A 37 2.64 30.52 23.34
N ARG A 38 2.60 29.27 23.78
CA ARG A 38 2.55 28.09 22.91
C ARG A 38 1.44 27.14 23.33
N GLN A 39 0.80 26.50 22.37
CA GLN A 39 -0.14 25.43 22.62
C GLN A 39 0.65 24.13 22.90
N THR A 40 0.28 23.40 23.99
CA THR A 40 0.93 22.15 24.42
C THR A 40 0.00 20.96 24.36
N GLU A 41 -1.31 21.16 24.51
CA GLU A 41 -2.30 20.08 24.39
C GLU A 41 -3.45 20.51 23.48
N VAL A 42 -4.12 19.50 22.89
CA VAL A 42 -5.27 19.70 22.02
C VAL A 42 -6.35 18.64 22.24
N GLY A 43 -7.59 19.06 22.09
CA GLY A 43 -8.78 18.24 21.96
C GLY A 43 -9.71 18.82 20.89
N GLN A 44 -10.89 18.24 20.74
CA GLN A 44 -11.91 18.78 19.84
C GLN A 44 -12.49 20.12 20.35
N ASN A 45 -12.65 20.26 21.66
CA ASN A 45 -13.25 21.43 22.33
C ASN A 45 -12.38 22.00 23.44
N ARG A 46 -11.11 21.63 23.50
CA ARG A 46 -10.15 22.11 24.50
C ARG A 46 -8.77 22.35 23.89
N ALA A 47 -8.01 23.27 24.52
CA ALA A 47 -6.61 23.52 24.21
C ALA A 47 -5.88 23.98 25.45
N LYS A 48 -4.66 23.52 25.70
CA LYS A 48 -3.81 24.01 26.79
C LYS A 48 -2.72 24.88 26.21
N ILE A 49 -2.45 26.01 26.88
CA ILE A 49 -1.30 26.87 26.63
C ILE A 49 -0.33 26.84 27.78
N GLU A 50 0.93 27.05 27.46
CA GLU A 50 2.01 27.42 28.38
C GLU A 50 2.70 28.66 27.84
N PHE A 51 3.30 29.45 28.71
CA PHE A 51 4.01 30.67 28.34
C PHE A 51 5.11 31.00 29.37
N ASN A 52 6.03 31.89 29.01
CA ASN A 52 6.96 32.43 29.99
C ASN A 52 6.27 33.55 30.77
N GLY A 53 6.21 33.40 32.10
CA GLY A 53 5.57 34.35 32.97
C GLY A 53 6.35 35.64 33.12
N ALA A 54 5.66 36.69 33.60
CA ALA A 54 6.28 37.96 33.96
C ALA A 54 6.82 37.90 35.39
N ASP A 55 7.98 38.54 35.64
CA ASP A 55 8.60 38.57 36.99
C ASP A 55 7.70 39.29 38.00
N GLY A 56 7.56 38.66 39.17
CA GLY A 56 6.76 39.19 40.28
C GLY A 56 5.24 39.11 40.08
N ALA A 57 4.77 38.60 38.93
CA ALA A 57 3.35 38.37 38.74
C ALA A 57 2.81 37.33 39.72
N LYS A 58 1.65 37.59 40.32
CA LYS A 58 0.94 36.68 41.22
C LYS A 58 -0.02 35.73 40.50
N GLY A 59 -0.34 36.07 39.28
CA GLY A 59 -1.20 35.27 38.41
C GLY A 59 -1.43 35.94 37.06
N TYR A 60 -2.40 35.45 36.33
CA TYR A 60 -2.69 35.93 34.97
C TYR A 60 -4.17 35.99 34.71
N TYR A 61 -4.66 37.08 34.09
CA TYR A 61 -5.94 37.11 33.43
C TYR A 61 -5.81 36.55 32.01
N ILE A 62 -6.68 35.64 31.69
CA ILE A 62 -6.64 34.85 30.46
C ILE A 62 -7.82 35.23 29.56
N TYR A 63 -7.52 35.51 28.30
CA TYR A 63 -8.52 35.93 27.31
C TYR A 63 -8.45 35.06 26.09
N TYR A 64 -9.58 34.95 25.39
CA TYR A 64 -9.64 34.38 24.04
C TYR A 64 -10.44 35.30 23.11
N SER A 65 -10.22 35.10 21.80
CA SER A 65 -10.94 35.80 20.73
C SER A 65 -11.19 34.83 19.58
N SER A 66 -12.44 34.71 19.14
CA SER A 66 -12.84 33.96 17.97
C SER A 66 -12.86 34.76 16.68
N ASN A 67 -12.61 36.07 16.74
CA ASN A 67 -12.64 37.01 15.60
C ASN A 67 -11.29 37.70 15.37
N ASN A 68 -10.21 36.92 15.53
CA ASN A 68 -8.82 37.33 15.24
C ASN A 68 -8.33 38.51 16.09
N GLY A 69 -8.83 38.65 17.35
CA GLY A 69 -8.41 39.69 18.27
C GLY A 69 -9.26 40.99 18.25
N ALA A 70 -10.29 41.05 17.39
CA ALA A 70 -11.15 42.22 17.31
C ALA A 70 -12.01 42.40 18.58
N LYS A 71 -12.38 41.32 19.25
CA LYS A 71 -13.06 41.31 20.54
C LYS A 71 -12.44 40.26 21.44
N TRP A 72 -12.08 40.63 22.65
CA TRP A 72 -11.53 39.73 23.66
C TRP A 72 -12.58 39.38 24.70
N THR A 73 -12.68 38.13 25.07
CA THR A 73 -13.50 37.62 26.16
C THR A 73 -12.56 37.04 27.20
N ARG A 74 -12.67 37.48 28.43
CA ARG A 74 -11.97 36.86 29.56
C ARG A 74 -12.62 35.49 29.83
N VAL A 75 -11.84 34.51 30.27
CA VAL A 75 -12.33 33.15 30.53
C VAL A 75 -13.17 33.06 31.80
N ASP A 76 -12.93 33.98 32.75
CA ASP A 76 -13.69 34.14 33.99
C ASP A 76 -13.82 35.65 34.32
N ASP A 77 -14.93 36.09 34.89
CA ASP A 77 -15.18 37.48 35.26
C ASP A 77 -14.88 37.78 36.76
N ASP A 78 -14.28 36.81 37.48
CA ASP A 78 -13.89 36.99 38.88
C ASP A 78 -12.78 38.02 39.05
N ILE A 79 -12.66 38.62 40.23
CA ILE A 79 -11.57 39.57 40.58
C ILE A 79 -10.22 38.87 40.71
N TYR A 80 -10.20 37.55 40.94
CA TYR A 80 -9.02 36.75 41.12
C TYR A 80 -8.37 36.38 39.75
N PRO A 81 -7.06 36.08 39.75
CA PRO A 81 -6.42 35.59 38.56
C PRO A 81 -7.02 34.26 38.03
N ASP A 82 -7.22 34.15 36.72
CA ASP A 82 -7.72 32.93 36.04
C ASP A 82 -6.71 31.77 36.10
N SER A 83 -5.43 32.10 36.26
CA SER A 83 -4.36 31.15 36.54
C SER A 83 -3.28 31.76 37.42
N TYR A 84 -2.78 30.98 38.37
CA TYR A 84 -1.63 31.31 39.23
C TYR A 84 -0.31 30.76 38.69
N LYS A 85 -0.36 29.99 37.59
CA LYS A 85 0.80 29.44 36.88
C LYS A 85 0.84 29.99 35.47
N PRO A 86 2.00 29.99 34.77
CA PRO A 86 2.09 30.44 33.41
C PRO A 86 1.56 29.37 32.41
N GLU A 87 0.37 28.87 32.69
CA GLU A 87 -0.37 27.89 31.85
C GLU A 87 -1.87 28.08 32.00
N TYR A 88 -2.65 27.66 31.02
CA TYR A 88 -4.12 27.63 31.12
C TYR A 88 -4.71 26.59 30.16
N THR A 89 -5.80 25.93 30.59
CA THR A 89 -6.54 25.00 29.73
C THR A 89 -7.91 25.56 29.38
N TYR A 90 -8.09 25.96 28.15
CA TYR A 90 -9.40 26.36 27.60
C TYR A 90 -10.27 25.13 27.41
N THR A 91 -11.56 25.26 27.76
CA THR A 91 -12.61 24.24 27.53
C THR A 91 -13.82 24.90 26.86
N GLY A 92 -14.77 24.08 26.34
CA GLY A 92 -15.97 24.62 25.69
C GLY A 92 -15.72 25.32 24.34
N LEU A 93 -14.54 25.16 23.76
CA LEU A 93 -14.21 25.75 22.46
C LEU A 93 -14.95 25.01 21.32
N SER A 94 -15.21 25.73 20.23
CA SER A 94 -15.79 25.12 19.01
C SER A 94 -14.78 24.23 18.31
N VAL A 95 -15.26 23.13 17.75
CA VAL A 95 -14.47 22.11 17.06
C VAL A 95 -13.89 22.65 15.75
N GLY A 96 -12.61 22.36 15.47
CA GLY A 96 -11.96 22.73 14.23
C GLY A 96 -11.79 24.25 14.03
N CYS A 97 -11.67 25.01 15.11
CA CYS A 97 -11.58 26.47 15.09
C CYS A 97 -10.18 26.98 15.47
N THR A 98 -9.91 28.21 15.13
CA THR A 98 -8.73 28.96 15.55
C THR A 98 -9.15 30.08 16.47
N TYR A 99 -8.41 30.29 17.55
CA TYR A 99 -8.61 31.39 18.49
C TYR A 99 -7.31 32.15 18.70
N LYS A 100 -7.39 33.47 18.82
CA LYS A 100 -6.32 34.25 19.44
C LYS A 100 -6.49 34.16 20.96
N VAL A 101 -5.38 34.07 21.68
CA VAL A 101 -5.32 34.02 23.12
C VAL A 101 -4.42 35.12 23.65
N LYS A 102 -4.70 35.62 24.87
CA LYS A 102 -3.93 36.67 25.52
C LYS A 102 -3.79 36.33 27.01
N ALA A 103 -2.56 36.44 27.52
CA ALA A 103 -2.29 36.35 28.96
C ALA A 103 -1.75 37.69 29.44
N VAL A 104 -2.43 38.23 30.46
CA VAL A 104 -2.12 39.51 31.09
C VAL A 104 -1.63 39.24 32.50
N PRO A 105 -0.38 39.64 32.87
CA PRO A 105 0.12 39.44 34.21
C PRO A 105 -0.60 40.31 35.22
N VAL A 106 -0.87 39.76 36.42
CA VAL A 106 -1.56 40.40 37.51
C VAL A 106 -0.63 40.49 38.70
N TYR A 107 -0.56 41.69 39.28
CA TYR A 107 0.25 42.01 40.44
C TYR A 107 -0.65 42.32 41.63
N GLU A 108 -0.29 41.83 42.80
CA GLU A 108 -1.02 42.01 44.01
C GLU A 108 -0.43 43.18 44.79
N THR A 109 -1.28 44.07 45.28
CA THR A 109 -0.90 45.20 46.14
C THR A 109 -1.80 45.20 47.37
N TYR A 110 -1.24 45.27 48.56
CA TYR A 110 -2.03 45.43 49.79
C TYR A 110 -2.41 46.89 49.96
N VAL A 111 -3.69 47.19 50.12
CA VAL A 111 -4.24 48.50 50.37
C VAL A 111 -4.88 48.49 51.76
N SER A 112 -4.41 49.37 52.64
CA SER A 112 -4.96 49.49 53.99
C SER A 112 -6.48 49.83 53.99
N GLY A 113 -7.28 49.06 54.73
CA GLY A 113 -8.74 49.17 54.71
C GLY A 113 -9.48 48.44 53.57
N THR A 114 -8.79 48.03 52.57
CA THR A 114 -9.41 47.27 51.40
C THR A 114 -8.88 45.85 51.25
N GLY A 115 -7.67 45.55 51.77
CA GLY A 115 -7.01 44.26 51.60
C GLY A 115 -6.19 44.18 50.34
N TYR A 116 -6.04 42.96 49.79
CA TYR A 116 -5.28 42.72 48.54
C TYR A 116 -6.08 43.14 47.30
N VAL A 117 -5.45 43.96 46.47
CA VAL A 117 -5.99 44.43 45.20
C VAL A 117 -5.15 43.85 44.05
N TYR A 118 -5.81 43.26 43.06
CA TYR A 118 -5.18 42.69 41.89
C TYR A 118 -5.14 43.67 40.72
N ASN A 119 -3.92 44.02 40.27
CA ASN A 119 -3.65 45.01 39.23
C ASN A 119 -3.13 44.35 37.96
N ALA A 120 -3.93 44.32 36.91
CA ALA A 120 -3.52 43.82 35.61
C ALA A 120 -2.60 44.80 34.89
N LYS A 121 -1.55 44.30 34.25
CA LYS A 121 -0.58 45.08 33.43
C LYS A 121 -0.70 44.72 31.98
N GLU A 122 -1.65 45.33 31.25
CA GLU A 122 -1.92 45.07 29.83
C GLU A 122 -0.71 45.33 28.94
N ASN A 123 0.16 46.32 29.30
CA ASN A 123 1.38 46.62 28.58
C ASN A 123 2.46 45.52 28.67
N LEU A 124 2.30 44.56 29.60
CA LEU A 124 3.19 43.41 29.78
C LEU A 124 2.57 42.11 29.25
N ALA A 125 1.37 42.19 28.65
CA ALA A 125 0.66 41.05 28.10
C ALA A 125 1.31 40.52 26.81
N ALA A 126 1.09 39.22 26.56
CA ALA A 126 1.40 38.63 25.27
C ALA A 126 0.17 38.00 24.64
N THR A 127 0.22 37.81 23.33
CA THR A 127 -0.80 37.15 22.55
C THR A 127 -0.24 35.92 21.85
N GLY A 128 -1.09 34.92 21.63
CA GLY A 128 -0.75 33.71 20.89
C GLY A 128 -1.92 33.24 20.03
N GLU A 129 -1.75 32.07 19.46
CA GLU A 129 -2.80 31.41 18.69
C GLU A 129 -2.96 29.96 19.17
N ILE A 130 -4.20 29.52 19.29
CA ILE A 130 -4.53 28.11 19.55
C ILE A 130 -5.51 27.60 18.49
N VAL A 131 -5.50 26.30 18.30
CA VAL A 131 -6.39 25.59 17.38
C VAL A 131 -7.00 24.39 18.08
N THR A 132 -8.25 24.08 17.78
CA THR A 132 -8.92 22.85 18.20
C THR A 132 -8.89 21.81 17.08
N ALA A 133 -8.89 20.52 17.44
CA ALA A 133 -8.93 19.44 16.45
C ALA A 133 -10.30 19.40 15.74
N PRO A 134 -10.33 19.24 14.40
CA PRO A 134 -11.56 18.98 13.66
C PRO A 134 -12.20 17.67 14.08
N SER A 135 -13.54 17.47 13.87
CA SER A 135 -14.21 16.21 14.20
C SER A 135 -13.95 15.13 13.13
N SER A 136 -13.69 13.89 13.55
CA SER A 136 -13.64 12.73 12.66
C SER A 136 -15.04 12.28 12.22
N ASP A 137 -16.10 12.52 13.00
CA ASP A 137 -17.47 12.10 12.67
C ASP A 137 -17.94 12.65 11.34
N ALA A 138 -17.49 13.86 10.98
CA ALA A 138 -17.76 14.49 9.70
C ALA A 138 -17.14 13.75 8.51
N LEU A 139 -16.10 12.90 8.72
CA LEU A 139 -15.48 12.11 7.65
C LEU A 139 -16.45 11.07 7.09
N GLY A 140 -17.46 10.69 7.86
CA GLY A 140 -18.42 9.64 7.53
C GLY A 140 -17.69 8.31 7.27
N THR A 141 -18.31 7.41 6.54
CA THR A 141 -17.70 6.12 6.22
C THR A 141 -16.56 6.28 5.21
N VAL A 142 -15.33 5.97 5.60
CA VAL A 142 -14.19 5.87 4.69
C VAL A 142 -14.39 4.69 3.74
N LYS A 143 -14.24 4.90 2.44
CA LYS A 143 -14.50 3.89 1.41
C LYS A 143 -13.27 3.65 0.53
N GLN A 144 -13.02 2.39 0.18
CA GLN A 144 -12.07 2.08 -0.89
C GLN A 144 -12.76 2.27 -2.24
N ILE A 145 -12.24 3.18 -3.08
CA ILE A 145 -12.81 3.48 -4.40
C ILE A 145 -11.97 2.95 -5.56
N GLY A 146 -10.77 2.46 -5.29
CA GLY A 146 -9.90 1.90 -6.33
C GLY A 146 -8.76 1.06 -5.79
N ALA A 147 -8.24 0.20 -6.68
CA ALA A 147 -7.04 -0.59 -6.43
C ALA A 147 -6.29 -0.85 -7.74
N THR A 148 -4.96 -0.88 -7.63
CA THR A 148 -4.07 -1.40 -8.66
C THR A 148 -3.15 -2.46 -8.06
N TYR A 149 -2.24 -3.02 -8.84
CA TYR A 149 -1.25 -3.97 -8.30
C TYR A 149 -0.23 -3.32 -7.34
N ASN A 150 -0.16 -2.00 -7.27
CA ASN A 150 0.82 -1.30 -6.43
C ASN A 150 0.25 -0.10 -5.66
N SER A 151 -1.08 0.05 -5.64
CA SER A 151 -1.74 1.12 -4.91
C SER A 151 -3.19 0.80 -4.57
N VAL A 152 -3.69 1.49 -3.56
CA VAL A 152 -5.11 1.59 -3.21
C VAL A 152 -5.53 3.05 -3.26
N THR A 153 -6.83 3.31 -3.45
CA THR A 153 -7.40 4.64 -3.35
C THR A 153 -8.55 4.60 -2.36
N ILE A 154 -8.49 5.46 -1.34
CA ILE A 154 -9.55 5.63 -0.35
C ILE A 154 -10.14 7.02 -0.47
N LYS A 155 -11.41 7.19 -0.02
CA LYS A 155 -12.16 8.44 -0.04
C LYS A 155 -12.97 8.57 1.25
N TRP A 156 -13.17 9.80 1.71
CA TRP A 156 -13.96 10.20 2.89
C TRP A 156 -14.76 11.47 2.59
N SER A 157 -15.59 11.93 3.53
CA SER A 157 -16.27 13.22 3.45
C SER A 157 -15.41 14.33 4.09
N PRO A 158 -15.58 15.60 3.67
CA PRO A 158 -14.84 16.70 4.27
C PRO A 158 -15.25 16.93 5.72
N SER A 159 -14.31 17.32 6.60
CA SER A 159 -14.57 17.77 7.96
C SER A 159 -14.28 19.26 8.08
N TYR A 160 -15.17 19.98 8.74
CA TYR A 160 -15.04 21.43 8.98
C TYR A 160 -13.74 21.76 9.70
N GLY A 161 -13.11 22.87 9.31
CA GLY A 161 -11.90 23.38 9.95
C GLY A 161 -10.63 22.59 9.64
N THR A 162 -10.71 21.54 8.84
CA THR A 162 -9.54 20.73 8.44
C THR A 162 -8.66 21.47 7.46
N THR A 163 -7.38 21.61 7.77
CA THR A 163 -6.37 22.17 6.86
C THR A 163 -5.60 21.08 6.11
N LYS A 164 -5.51 19.87 6.70
CA LYS A 164 -4.93 18.68 6.06
C LYS A 164 -5.49 17.40 6.65
N TYR A 165 -5.35 16.30 5.91
CA TYR A 165 -5.60 14.95 6.40
C TYR A 165 -4.29 14.18 6.48
N VAL A 166 -4.12 13.41 7.56
CA VAL A 166 -2.98 12.51 7.75
C VAL A 166 -3.50 11.07 7.79
N ILE A 167 -2.87 10.19 7.01
CA ILE A 167 -3.32 8.81 6.87
C ILE A 167 -2.25 7.85 7.39
N TYR A 168 -2.66 6.99 8.32
CA TYR A 168 -1.84 5.91 8.87
C TYR A 168 -2.33 4.56 8.35
N ARG A 169 -1.43 3.58 8.34
CA ARG A 169 -1.71 2.21 7.89
C ARG A 169 -1.37 1.22 8.99
N ASP A 170 -2.19 0.14 9.08
CA ASP A 170 -2.07 -1.05 9.92
C ASP A 170 -2.26 -0.79 11.42
N ASN A 171 -2.17 0.44 11.89
CA ASN A 171 -2.54 0.90 13.22
C ASN A 171 -2.86 2.39 13.20
N ASN A 172 -3.39 2.95 14.31
CA ASN A 172 -3.62 4.38 14.51
C ASN A 172 -2.28 5.17 14.57
N MET A 173 -2.35 6.48 14.78
CA MET A 173 -1.15 7.34 14.78
C MET A 173 -0.09 6.98 15.83
N THR A 174 -0.46 6.27 16.91
CA THR A 174 0.47 5.90 18.00
C THR A 174 1.48 4.85 17.55
N ASN A 175 1.03 3.82 16.81
CA ASN A 175 1.86 2.67 16.39
C ASN A 175 1.77 2.38 14.89
N GLY A 176 1.04 3.17 14.13
CA GLY A 176 0.84 3.01 12.70
C GLY A 176 1.95 3.66 11.86
N VAL A 177 1.99 3.29 10.60
CA VAL A 177 2.89 3.90 9.63
C VAL A 177 2.17 5.02 8.91
N LYS A 178 2.64 6.27 9.02
CA LYS A 178 2.17 7.39 8.21
C LYS A 178 2.45 7.09 6.74
N VAL A 179 1.40 7.03 5.91
CA VAL A 179 1.51 6.63 4.50
C VAL A 179 1.10 7.72 3.53
N ALA A 180 0.37 8.73 3.98
CA ALA A 180 0.02 9.89 3.18
C ALA A 180 -0.32 11.11 4.05
N GLU A 181 -0.19 12.28 3.44
CA GLU A 181 -0.69 13.55 3.91
C GLU A 181 -1.25 14.30 2.71
N VAL A 182 -2.43 14.90 2.85
CA VAL A 182 -3.09 15.64 1.79
C VAL A 182 -3.75 16.91 2.33
N LYS A 183 -3.93 17.91 1.49
CA LYS A 183 -4.59 19.19 1.85
C LYS A 183 -6.03 18.96 2.30
N GLY A 184 -6.57 19.81 3.17
CA GLY A 184 -7.95 19.74 3.68
C GLY A 184 -9.03 19.80 2.60
N SER A 185 -8.73 20.33 1.41
CA SER A 185 -9.62 20.30 0.25
C SER A 185 -9.66 18.94 -0.48
N GLN A 186 -8.73 18.02 -0.20
CA GLN A 186 -8.64 16.71 -0.83
C GLN A 186 -9.28 15.65 0.06
N THR A 187 -10.37 15.06 -0.40
CA THR A 187 -11.13 14.02 0.31
C THR A 187 -10.87 12.61 -0.22
N SER A 188 -9.78 12.44 -0.97
CA SER A 188 -9.34 11.12 -1.44
C SER A 188 -7.83 11.10 -1.66
N VAL A 189 -7.23 9.91 -1.53
CA VAL A 189 -5.79 9.74 -1.73
C VAL A 189 -5.47 8.37 -2.33
N LYS A 190 -4.48 8.37 -3.23
CA LYS A 190 -3.89 7.16 -3.78
C LYS A 190 -2.62 6.80 -3.01
N ILE A 191 -2.65 5.68 -2.30
CA ILE A 191 -1.58 5.22 -1.41
C ILE A 191 -0.82 4.07 -2.06
N LYS A 192 0.50 4.11 -2.02
CA LYS A 192 1.36 3.01 -2.46
C LYS A 192 1.18 1.79 -1.54
N ALA A 193 1.01 0.61 -2.13
CA ALA A 193 0.86 -0.64 -1.41
C ALA A 193 1.37 -1.82 -2.24
N LYS A 194 1.81 -2.90 -1.60
CA LYS A 194 2.32 -4.09 -2.30
C LYS A 194 1.17 -4.90 -2.89
N ALA A 195 1.38 -5.49 -4.06
CA ALA A 195 0.40 -6.39 -4.69
C ALA A 195 0.06 -7.58 -3.76
N GLY A 196 -1.21 -7.97 -3.74
CA GLY A 196 -1.69 -9.08 -2.92
C GLY A 196 -1.63 -8.81 -1.42
N THR A 197 -1.81 -7.55 -1.01
CA THR A 197 -1.91 -7.16 0.40
C THR A 197 -3.28 -6.63 0.75
N GLN A 198 -3.62 -6.78 2.01
CA GLN A 198 -4.81 -6.21 2.64
C GLN A 198 -4.36 -5.48 3.90
N SER A 199 -4.87 -4.28 4.13
CA SER A 199 -4.48 -3.42 5.25
C SER A 199 -5.68 -2.63 5.78
N THR A 200 -5.54 -2.12 7.00
CA THR A 200 -6.44 -1.13 7.60
C THR A 200 -5.82 0.26 7.43
N TYR A 201 -6.64 1.26 7.17
CA TYR A 201 -6.21 2.66 7.09
C TYR A 201 -7.02 3.51 8.04
N TYR A 202 -6.35 4.50 8.65
CA TYR A 202 -6.88 5.45 9.63
C TYR A 202 -6.70 6.85 9.06
N VAL A 203 -7.77 7.62 8.98
CA VAL A 203 -7.81 8.99 8.42
C VAL A 203 -8.03 9.96 9.55
N TYR A 204 -7.11 10.87 9.78
CA TYR A 204 -7.15 11.92 10.77
C TYR A 204 -7.37 13.27 10.11
N PRO A 205 -8.42 14.01 10.47
CA PRO A 205 -8.53 15.43 10.15
C PRO A 205 -7.62 16.23 11.08
N VAL A 206 -6.88 17.17 10.54
CA VAL A 206 -5.91 17.99 11.27
C VAL A 206 -6.12 19.47 10.92
N ARG A 207 -6.11 20.33 11.95
CA ARG A 207 -5.98 21.77 11.79
C ARG A 207 -4.58 22.19 12.15
N VAL A 208 -3.98 23.04 11.33
CA VAL A 208 -2.64 23.59 11.58
C VAL A 208 -2.78 25.07 11.90
N SER A 209 -2.17 25.51 13.01
CA SER A 209 -2.10 26.93 13.38
C SER A 209 -1.16 27.71 12.47
N SER A 210 -1.18 29.04 12.54
CA SER A 210 -0.23 29.92 11.84
C SER A 210 1.22 29.71 12.29
N THR A 211 1.43 29.20 13.52
CA THR A 211 2.75 28.86 14.07
C THR A 211 3.22 27.45 13.73
N GLY A 212 2.41 26.66 13.00
CA GLY A 212 2.72 25.29 12.62
C GLY A 212 2.33 24.21 13.63
N TYR A 213 1.63 24.57 14.74
CA TYR A 213 1.11 23.58 15.67
C TYR A 213 0.01 22.75 14.99
N GLU A 214 0.10 21.42 15.08
CA GLU A 214 -0.85 20.49 14.47
C GLU A 214 -1.89 20.01 15.49
N ALA A 215 -3.13 20.50 15.39
CA ALA A 215 -4.25 20.02 16.17
C ALA A 215 -4.72 18.67 15.60
N ILE A 216 -4.08 17.63 16.07
CA ILE A 216 -4.42 16.22 15.80
C ILE A 216 -4.71 15.53 17.15
N TYR A 217 -5.82 14.83 17.24
CA TYR A 217 -6.22 14.11 18.46
C TYR A 217 -6.21 12.60 18.19
N SER A 218 -5.49 11.84 19.01
CA SER A 218 -5.15 10.43 18.75
C SER A 218 -6.38 9.50 18.66
N TYR A 219 -7.48 9.85 19.28
CA TYR A 219 -8.74 9.08 19.23
C TYR A 219 -9.74 9.62 18.21
N ASN A 220 -9.38 10.66 17.46
CA ASN A 220 -10.26 11.36 16.52
C ASN A 220 -9.92 10.97 15.09
N TYR A 221 -10.31 9.79 14.68
CA TYR A 221 -10.09 9.24 13.34
C TYR A 221 -11.28 8.43 12.86
N GLU A 222 -11.38 8.29 11.56
CA GLU A 222 -12.18 7.27 10.90
C GLU A 222 -11.28 6.22 10.26
N SER A 223 -11.74 4.97 10.28
CA SER A 223 -10.96 3.86 9.76
C SER A 223 -11.69 3.02 8.72
N ILE A 224 -10.92 2.35 7.88
CA ILE A 224 -11.42 1.34 6.97
C ILE A 224 -10.50 0.11 7.02
N SER A 225 -11.07 -1.04 7.35
CA SER A 225 -10.39 -2.33 7.33
C SER A 225 -10.59 -3.06 6.01
N GLY A 226 -9.75 -4.05 5.74
CA GLY A 226 -9.90 -4.91 4.58
C GLY A 226 -9.61 -4.26 3.23
N VAL A 227 -8.92 -3.12 3.19
CA VAL A 227 -8.53 -2.41 1.96
C VAL A 227 -7.52 -3.25 1.17
N LYS A 228 -7.88 -3.61 -0.06
CA LYS A 228 -7.15 -4.59 -0.88
C LYS A 228 -6.46 -3.94 -2.07
N THR A 229 -5.21 -4.33 -2.33
CA THR A 229 -4.62 -4.13 -3.67
C THR A 229 -5.13 -5.18 -4.66
N ALA A 230 -4.87 -4.99 -5.96
CA ALA A 230 -5.03 -6.08 -6.91
C ALA A 230 -4.08 -7.24 -6.56
N PRO A 231 -4.48 -8.50 -6.84
CA PRO A 231 -3.66 -9.66 -6.47
C PRO A 231 -2.33 -9.69 -7.22
N LYS A 232 -1.39 -10.52 -6.76
CA LYS A 232 -0.22 -10.91 -7.56
C LYS A 232 -0.66 -11.78 -8.73
N ALA A 233 0.10 -11.74 -9.83
CA ALA A 233 -0.19 -12.54 -11.01
C ALA A 233 -0.14 -14.04 -10.70
N PRO A 234 -1.02 -14.87 -11.32
CA PRO A 234 -0.95 -16.31 -11.24
C PRO A 234 0.40 -16.85 -11.70
N VAL A 235 0.80 -17.99 -11.17
CA VAL A 235 2.07 -18.66 -11.47
C VAL A 235 1.85 -20.01 -12.17
N LYS A 236 2.91 -20.65 -12.60
CA LYS A 236 2.92 -21.99 -13.22
C LYS A 236 1.88 -22.14 -14.34
N VAL A 237 1.73 -21.11 -15.18
CA VAL A 237 0.83 -21.21 -16.33
C VAL A 237 1.37 -22.24 -17.30
N ALA A 238 0.57 -23.28 -17.58
CA ALA A 238 0.92 -24.38 -18.45
C ALA A 238 -0.24 -24.75 -19.38
N SER A 239 0.04 -25.40 -20.50
CA SER A 239 -0.95 -26.19 -21.21
C SER A 239 -0.98 -27.58 -20.55
N LEU A 240 -2.14 -27.97 -20.03
CA LEU A 240 -2.31 -29.28 -19.43
C LEU A 240 -2.48 -30.35 -20.52
N ALA A 241 -3.11 -30.01 -21.63
CA ALA A 241 -3.19 -30.85 -22.83
C ALA A 241 -3.78 -30.10 -24.03
N TYR A 242 -3.39 -30.48 -25.25
CA TYR A 242 -4.32 -30.55 -26.36
C TYR A 242 -5.14 -31.79 -26.11
N ASN A 243 -6.42 -31.64 -25.79
CA ASN A 243 -7.23 -32.74 -25.27
C ASN A 243 -7.40 -33.86 -26.28
N ASN A 244 -7.29 -35.11 -25.81
CA ASN A 244 -7.71 -36.26 -26.57
C ASN A 244 -9.22 -36.21 -26.84
N ILE A 245 -9.62 -36.58 -28.06
CA ILE A 245 -11.03 -36.75 -28.43
C ILE A 245 -11.45 -38.20 -28.16
N SER A 246 -10.51 -39.15 -28.39
CA SER A 246 -10.62 -40.58 -28.14
C SER A 246 -9.23 -41.15 -27.85
N TRP A 247 -9.11 -42.44 -27.55
CA TRP A 247 -7.86 -43.14 -27.24
C TRP A 247 -6.81 -43.02 -28.36
N ASP A 248 -7.27 -42.88 -29.58
CA ASP A 248 -6.48 -42.85 -30.83
C ASP A 248 -6.44 -41.47 -31.50
N LYS A 249 -7.22 -40.51 -31.02
CA LYS A 249 -7.41 -39.22 -31.65
C LYS A 249 -7.12 -38.04 -30.75
N TYR A 250 -6.25 -37.20 -31.22
CA TYR A 250 -5.75 -36.01 -30.53
C TYR A 250 -6.35 -34.73 -31.11
N SER A 251 -6.98 -33.92 -30.26
CA SER A 251 -7.53 -32.64 -30.72
C SER A 251 -6.46 -31.59 -30.94
N ARG A 252 -6.52 -30.89 -32.05
CA ARG A 252 -5.63 -29.78 -32.39
C ARG A 252 -6.24 -28.40 -32.20
N THR A 253 -7.51 -28.36 -31.79
CA THR A 253 -8.24 -27.11 -31.55
C THR A 253 -8.72 -27.00 -30.12
N LYS A 254 -8.91 -28.10 -29.41
CA LYS A 254 -9.37 -28.14 -28.02
C LYS A 254 -8.18 -28.29 -27.09
N VAL A 255 -8.01 -27.34 -26.17
CA VAL A 255 -6.85 -27.25 -25.30
C VAL A 255 -7.28 -26.83 -23.89
N THR A 256 -6.61 -27.41 -22.90
CA THR A 256 -6.78 -27.03 -21.49
C THR A 256 -5.56 -26.25 -21.04
N VAL A 257 -5.78 -25.05 -20.52
CA VAL A 257 -4.76 -24.21 -19.88
C VAL A 257 -4.99 -24.22 -18.38
N GLY A 258 -3.95 -24.53 -17.64
CA GLY A 258 -3.93 -24.50 -16.17
C GLY A 258 -3.02 -23.44 -15.61
N TRP A 259 -3.22 -23.08 -14.36
CA TRP A 259 -2.39 -22.15 -13.61
C TRP A 259 -2.54 -22.40 -12.11
N ASP A 260 -1.54 -21.98 -11.32
CA ASP A 260 -1.63 -21.95 -9.87
C ASP A 260 -1.94 -20.54 -9.40
N ARG A 261 -2.62 -20.44 -8.26
CA ARG A 261 -2.73 -19.20 -7.50
C ARG A 261 -1.34 -18.78 -7.03
N ASN A 262 -1.13 -17.48 -6.88
CA ASN A 262 0.07 -17.01 -6.22
C ASN A 262 -0.11 -17.12 -4.69
N ASP A 263 0.64 -17.99 -4.03
CA ASP A 263 0.55 -18.27 -2.60
C ASP A 263 0.86 -17.05 -1.71
N ASN A 264 1.55 -16.04 -2.27
CA ASN A 264 1.79 -14.78 -1.58
C ASN A 264 0.58 -13.83 -1.52
N ASN A 265 -0.58 -14.19 -2.09
CA ASN A 265 -1.80 -13.40 -1.93
C ASN A 265 -2.38 -13.63 -0.53
N LYS A 266 -2.51 -12.57 0.26
CA LYS A 266 -3.08 -12.60 1.61
C LYS A 266 -4.61 -12.69 1.61
N PHE A 267 -5.25 -12.53 0.47
CA PHE A 267 -6.68 -12.66 0.26
C PHE A 267 -6.96 -13.46 -1.02
N TYR A 268 -8.15 -14.01 -1.12
CA TYR A 268 -8.54 -14.83 -2.26
C TYR A 268 -8.85 -13.94 -3.47
N GLU A 269 -8.34 -14.34 -4.63
CA GLU A 269 -8.78 -13.81 -5.91
C GLU A 269 -10.26 -14.14 -6.12
N GLN A 270 -11.01 -13.22 -6.71
CA GLN A 270 -12.43 -13.43 -7.03
C GLN A 270 -12.64 -13.99 -8.44
N GLY A 271 -11.57 -14.08 -9.24
CA GLY A 271 -11.60 -14.71 -10.54
C GLY A 271 -10.38 -14.41 -11.39
N TYR A 272 -10.45 -14.82 -12.66
CA TYR A 272 -9.34 -14.75 -13.60
C TYR A 272 -9.80 -14.28 -14.98
N ARG A 273 -8.84 -13.83 -15.77
CA ARG A 273 -8.97 -13.68 -17.22
C ARG A 273 -7.79 -14.35 -17.92
N ILE A 274 -8.07 -15.01 -19.03
CA ILE A 274 -7.06 -15.67 -19.87
C ILE A 274 -7.02 -14.93 -21.20
N ALA A 275 -5.86 -14.46 -21.62
CA ALA A 275 -5.66 -13.90 -22.95
C ALA A 275 -4.85 -14.88 -23.82
N VAL A 276 -5.41 -15.21 -24.98
CA VAL A 276 -4.82 -16.09 -25.99
C VAL A 276 -4.40 -15.25 -27.18
N TYR A 277 -3.16 -15.46 -27.63
CA TYR A 277 -2.57 -14.74 -28.74
C TYR A 277 -2.07 -15.72 -29.82
N SER A 278 -1.89 -15.23 -31.05
CA SER A 278 -1.13 -15.95 -32.08
C SER A 278 0.25 -16.36 -31.53
N VAL A 279 0.84 -17.39 -32.10
CA VAL A 279 2.09 -17.96 -31.59
C VAL A 279 3.27 -16.98 -31.68
N ASP A 280 3.25 -16.03 -32.62
CA ASP A 280 4.19 -14.91 -32.69
C ASP A 280 3.92 -13.79 -31.69
N GLY A 281 2.73 -13.79 -31.06
CA GLY A 281 2.28 -12.80 -30.09
C GLY A 281 1.69 -11.52 -30.66
N LYS A 282 1.63 -11.36 -31.97
CA LYS A 282 1.20 -10.13 -32.64
C LYS A 282 -0.31 -9.91 -32.58
N LYS A 283 -1.11 -10.97 -32.69
CA LYS A 283 -2.58 -10.91 -32.72
C LYS A 283 -3.18 -11.52 -31.45
N LYS A 284 -4.02 -10.75 -30.75
CA LYS A 284 -4.86 -11.30 -29.68
C LYS A 284 -6.04 -12.05 -30.33
N LEU A 285 -6.18 -13.33 -30.01
CA LEU A 285 -7.18 -14.21 -30.61
C LEU A 285 -8.48 -14.23 -29.80
N LYS A 286 -8.36 -14.33 -28.48
CA LYS A 286 -9.53 -14.36 -27.57
C LYS A 286 -9.14 -14.04 -26.12
N THR A 287 -10.13 -13.54 -25.37
CA THR A 287 -10.05 -13.40 -23.91
C THR A 287 -11.19 -14.21 -23.29
N TYR A 288 -10.90 -14.96 -22.22
CA TYR A 288 -11.89 -15.68 -21.43
C TYR A 288 -11.90 -15.09 -20.03
N ASN A 289 -13.09 -14.81 -19.50
CA ASN A 289 -13.28 -14.38 -18.12
C ASN A 289 -13.79 -15.56 -17.29
N ILE A 290 -13.29 -15.68 -16.07
CA ILE A 290 -13.61 -16.73 -15.12
C ILE A 290 -13.98 -16.06 -13.81
N THR A 291 -15.21 -16.25 -13.37
CA THR A 291 -15.77 -15.62 -12.17
C THR A 291 -15.59 -16.47 -10.91
N ASN A 292 -15.31 -17.76 -11.07
CA ASN A 292 -15.06 -18.66 -9.95
C ASN A 292 -13.59 -18.60 -9.53
N SER A 293 -13.34 -18.17 -8.29
CA SER A 293 -11.99 -18.01 -7.72
C SER A 293 -11.26 -19.35 -7.48
N TYR A 294 -11.98 -20.45 -7.41
CA TYR A 294 -11.39 -21.80 -7.23
C TYR A 294 -10.95 -22.44 -8.52
N THR A 295 -11.37 -21.92 -9.67
CA THR A 295 -10.98 -22.45 -10.99
C THR A 295 -9.49 -22.29 -11.22
N ARG A 296 -8.80 -23.39 -11.56
CA ARG A 296 -7.35 -23.43 -11.87
C ARG A 296 -7.05 -23.88 -13.29
N SER A 297 -8.09 -24.13 -14.07
CA SER A 297 -7.94 -24.47 -15.49
C SER A 297 -9.13 -24.01 -16.31
N LYS A 298 -8.92 -23.92 -17.61
CA LYS A 298 -9.97 -23.65 -18.61
C LYS A 298 -9.71 -24.42 -19.87
N THR A 299 -10.68 -25.22 -20.25
CA THR A 299 -10.72 -25.85 -21.57
C THR A 299 -11.45 -24.98 -22.56
N PHE A 300 -10.88 -24.81 -23.74
CA PHE A 300 -11.48 -24.06 -24.84
C PHE A 300 -11.10 -24.65 -26.20
N SER A 301 -11.86 -24.36 -27.24
CA SER A 301 -11.58 -24.72 -28.61
C SER A 301 -11.46 -23.49 -29.49
N LEU A 302 -10.41 -23.43 -30.31
CA LEU A 302 -10.18 -22.35 -31.27
C LEU A 302 -9.67 -22.91 -32.58
N LYS A 303 -10.44 -22.76 -33.67
CA LYS A 303 -10.03 -23.18 -35.01
C LYS A 303 -8.73 -22.49 -35.44
N THR A 304 -8.49 -21.25 -35.04
CA THR A 304 -7.32 -20.44 -35.41
C THR A 304 -6.00 -20.94 -34.85
N ILE A 305 -5.98 -21.82 -33.82
CA ILE A 305 -4.76 -22.40 -33.24
C ILE A 305 -4.43 -23.78 -33.82
N LYS A 306 -5.28 -24.32 -34.70
CA LYS A 306 -5.07 -25.63 -35.28
C LYS A 306 -3.70 -25.73 -35.96
N ASN A 307 -2.84 -26.66 -35.52
CA ASN A 307 -1.47 -26.88 -35.98
C ASN A 307 -0.49 -25.71 -35.90
N LYS A 308 -0.88 -24.57 -35.34
CA LYS A 308 -0.06 -23.34 -35.32
C LYS A 308 0.57 -23.04 -33.96
N GLY A 309 0.00 -23.55 -32.88
CA GLY A 309 0.32 -23.12 -31.53
C GLY A 309 -0.27 -21.76 -31.17
N PHE A 310 0.01 -21.31 -29.97
CA PHE A 310 -0.48 -20.04 -29.44
C PHE A 310 0.35 -19.58 -28.25
N ARG A 311 0.13 -18.35 -27.81
CA ARG A 311 0.63 -17.85 -26.54
C ARG A 311 -0.54 -17.62 -25.60
N VAL A 312 -0.32 -17.86 -24.32
CA VAL A 312 -1.31 -17.63 -23.28
C VAL A 312 -0.70 -16.95 -22.06
N LYS A 313 -1.47 -16.09 -21.43
CA LYS A 313 -1.17 -15.47 -20.15
C LYS A 313 -2.44 -15.34 -19.35
N VAL A 314 -2.32 -15.38 -18.03
CA VAL A 314 -3.42 -15.34 -17.07
C VAL A 314 -3.24 -14.15 -16.13
N SER A 315 -4.33 -13.49 -15.78
CA SER A 315 -4.37 -12.43 -14.77
C SER A 315 -5.50 -12.74 -13.81
N SER A 316 -5.29 -12.54 -12.52
CA SER A 316 -6.33 -12.63 -11.50
C SER A 316 -6.94 -11.26 -11.22
N TYR A 317 -8.08 -11.19 -10.53
CA TYR A 317 -8.69 -9.93 -10.12
C TYR A 317 -9.39 -10.04 -8.76
N VAL A 318 -9.57 -8.89 -8.13
CA VAL A 318 -10.54 -8.64 -7.06
C VAL A 318 -11.52 -7.56 -7.53
N VAL A 319 -12.69 -7.50 -6.91
CA VAL A 319 -13.68 -6.43 -7.16
C VAL A 319 -13.55 -5.40 -6.03
N VAL A 320 -13.39 -4.15 -6.40
CA VAL A 320 -13.37 -3.00 -5.50
C VAL A 320 -14.34 -1.97 -6.02
N ASN A 321 -15.30 -1.57 -5.20
CA ASN A 321 -16.35 -0.62 -5.58
C ASN A 321 -16.99 -0.98 -6.94
N GLY A 322 -17.43 -2.24 -7.12
CA GLY A 322 -18.04 -2.76 -8.33
C GLY A 322 -17.11 -2.96 -9.54
N LYS A 323 -15.85 -2.52 -9.46
CA LYS A 323 -14.88 -2.60 -10.57
C LYS A 323 -13.86 -3.71 -10.38
N LYS A 324 -13.54 -4.46 -11.45
CA LYS A 324 -12.49 -5.48 -11.45
C LYS A 324 -11.10 -4.84 -11.47
N CYS A 325 -10.34 -5.06 -10.41
CA CYS A 325 -8.95 -4.61 -10.26
C CYS A 325 -8.01 -5.79 -10.57
N TYR A 326 -7.37 -5.74 -11.73
CA TYR A 326 -6.58 -6.85 -12.24
C TYR A 326 -5.13 -6.83 -11.77
N SER A 327 -4.58 -8.03 -11.54
CA SER A 327 -3.14 -8.25 -11.39
C SER A 327 -2.38 -7.88 -12.66
N LYS A 328 -1.06 -7.80 -12.58
CA LYS A 328 -0.23 -7.94 -13.79
C LYS A 328 -0.52 -9.30 -14.45
N TRP A 329 -0.18 -9.43 -15.71
CA TRP A 329 -0.23 -10.71 -16.41
C TRP A 329 0.85 -11.65 -15.88
N SER A 330 0.56 -12.94 -15.84
CA SER A 330 1.54 -13.98 -15.62
C SER A 330 2.65 -13.96 -16.68
N LYS A 331 3.72 -14.72 -16.48
CA LYS A 331 4.66 -15.04 -17.54
C LYS A 331 3.90 -15.66 -18.72
N THR A 332 4.26 -15.28 -19.96
CA THR A 332 3.64 -15.82 -21.16
C THR A 332 4.11 -17.25 -21.39
N LYS A 333 3.19 -18.21 -21.46
CA LYS A 333 3.47 -19.58 -21.93
C LYS A 333 3.27 -19.65 -23.43
N VAL A 334 4.27 -20.15 -24.16
CA VAL A 334 4.16 -20.51 -25.57
C VAL A 334 3.79 -21.98 -25.64
N VAL A 335 2.71 -22.29 -26.36
CA VAL A 335 2.19 -23.66 -26.51
C VAL A 335 2.34 -24.06 -27.98
N ILE A 336 3.09 -25.12 -28.24
CA ILE A 336 3.27 -25.71 -29.55
C ILE A 336 2.52 -27.05 -29.60
N PRO A 337 1.70 -27.32 -30.61
CA PRO A 337 1.01 -28.60 -30.72
C PRO A 337 2.03 -29.72 -30.98
N GLN A 338 1.83 -30.82 -30.27
CA GLN A 338 2.58 -32.05 -30.56
C GLN A 338 2.19 -32.61 -31.95
N ALA A 339 3.08 -33.31 -32.58
CA ALA A 339 2.77 -33.94 -33.87
C ALA A 339 1.79 -35.12 -33.64
N GLU A 340 0.74 -35.19 -34.43
CA GLU A 340 -0.22 -36.30 -34.43
C GLU A 340 0.41 -37.49 -35.16
N VAL A 341 0.69 -38.58 -34.43
CA VAL A 341 1.43 -39.74 -34.95
C VAL A 341 0.45 -40.87 -35.27
N LYS A 342 0.56 -41.43 -36.49
CA LYS A 342 -0.06 -42.69 -36.88
C LYS A 342 1.02 -43.77 -36.88
N LEU A 343 0.69 -44.91 -36.27
CA LEU A 343 1.58 -46.06 -36.20
C LEU A 343 1.19 -47.11 -37.26
N THR A 344 2.21 -47.64 -37.94
CA THR A 344 2.03 -48.75 -38.86
C THR A 344 3.13 -49.78 -38.58
N ARG A 345 2.75 -51.02 -38.24
CA ARG A 345 3.72 -52.11 -38.05
C ARG A 345 4.42 -52.43 -39.36
N LYS A 346 5.74 -52.66 -39.31
CA LYS A 346 6.54 -53.06 -40.44
C LYS A 346 7.18 -54.44 -40.28
N SER A 347 7.41 -54.86 -39.02
CA SER A 347 7.89 -56.20 -38.68
C SER A 347 7.63 -56.48 -37.21
N LYS A 348 8.01 -57.69 -36.72
CA LYS A 348 7.97 -58.08 -35.29
C LYS A 348 8.67 -57.08 -34.37
N THR A 349 9.70 -56.36 -34.87
CA THR A 349 10.56 -55.46 -34.09
C THR A 349 10.62 -54.05 -34.65
N SER A 350 9.74 -53.68 -35.61
CA SER A 350 9.78 -52.33 -36.22
C SER A 350 8.39 -51.72 -36.45
N VAL A 351 8.29 -50.41 -36.23
CA VAL A 351 7.07 -49.59 -36.40
C VAL A 351 7.43 -48.34 -37.20
N LYS A 352 6.68 -48.07 -38.26
CA LYS A 352 6.72 -46.81 -39.01
C LYS A 352 5.81 -45.82 -38.31
N LEU A 353 6.35 -44.68 -37.90
CA LEU A 353 5.65 -43.50 -37.46
C LEU A 353 5.39 -42.62 -38.67
N SER A 354 4.19 -42.08 -38.80
CA SER A 354 3.88 -41.03 -39.78
C SER A 354 3.08 -39.92 -39.08
N TRP A 355 3.30 -38.66 -39.45
CA TRP A 355 2.63 -37.52 -38.83
C TRP A 355 2.31 -36.41 -39.79
N LYS A 356 1.32 -35.60 -39.49
CA LYS A 356 1.02 -34.38 -40.21
C LYS A 356 2.00 -33.28 -39.83
N LYS A 357 2.45 -32.51 -40.78
CA LYS A 357 3.36 -31.38 -40.56
C LYS A 357 2.75 -30.36 -39.59
N VAL A 358 3.54 -29.95 -38.59
CA VAL A 358 3.22 -28.84 -37.72
C VAL A 358 3.69 -27.54 -38.37
N SER A 359 2.86 -26.49 -38.34
CA SER A 359 3.18 -25.20 -38.96
C SER A 359 4.46 -24.60 -38.41
N ASN A 360 5.32 -24.09 -39.28
CA ASN A 360 6.61 -23.47 -38.93
C ASN A 360 7.58 -24.38 -38.15
N ALA A 361 7.37 -25.71 -38.19
CA ALA A 361 8.35 -26.63 -37.62
C ALA A 361 9.66 -26.59 -38.40
N THR A 362 10.75 -26.48 -37.67
CA THR A 362 12.13 -26.53 -38.22
C THR A 362 12.72 -27.94 -38.18
N GLY A 363 12.09 -28.84 -37.43
CA GLY A 363 12.47 -30.25 -37.31
C GLY A 363 11.62 -30.96 -36.26
N TYR A 364 11.86 -32.27 -36.15
CA TYR A 364 11.15 -33.14 -35.20
C TYR A 364 12.15 -34.01 -34.44
N THR A 365 11.85 -34.24 -33.16
CA THR A 365 12.58 -35.22 -32.34
C THR A 365 11.64 -36.37 -32.03
N ILE A 366 12.08 -37.57 -32.32
CA ILE A 366 11.32 -38.82 -32.15
C ILE A 366 11.79 -39.49 -30.88
N TYR A 367 10.82 -39.87 -30.04
CA TYR A 367 11.05 -40.60 -28.81
C TYR A 367 10.31 -41.94 -28.85
N ALA A 368 10.90 -42.93 -28.20
CA ALA A 368 10.29 -44.24 -28.00
C ALA A 368 10.42 -44.71 -26.53
N CYS A 369 9.54 -45.60 -26.16
CA CYS A 369 9.57 -46.36 -24.91
C CYS A 369 9.36 -47.84 -25.22
N LYS A 370 10.23 -48.71 -24.73
CA LYS A 370 10.17 -50.16 -25.01
C LYS A 370 9.11 -50.91 -24.23
N ASN A 371 8.53 -50.31 -23.20
CA ASN A 371 7.46 -50.90 -22.37
C ASN A 371 6.46 -49.80 -21.94
N ALA A 372 5.52 -49.48 -22.82
CA ALA A 372 4.54 -48.43 -22.63
C ALA A 372 3.20 -48.91 -22.04
N GLY A 373 2.97 -50.21 -21.96
CA GLY A 373 1.69 -50.83 -21.52
C GLY A 373 1.51 -50.93 -20.04
N SER A 374 2.49 -50.55 -19.24
CA SER A 374 2.37 -50.53 -17.76
C SER A 374 1.69 -49.24 -17.29
N PHE A 375 0.73 -49.33 -16.38
CA PHE A 375 0.16 -48.20 -15.63
C PHE A 375 1.15 -47.56 -14.67
N THR A 376 2.36 -48.09 -14.50
CA THR A 376 3.39 -47.60 -13.64
C THR A 376 4.03 -46.32 -14.20
N SER A 377 4.29 -45.36 -13.34
CA SER A 377 4.86 -43.99 -13.64
C SER A 377 6.28 -43.98 -14.21
N ASN A 378 6.99 -45.14 -14.25
CA ASN A 378 8.42 -45.23 -14.60
C ASN A 378 8.68 -45.58 -16.08
N LYS A 379 8.00 -44.93 -17.02
CA LYS A 379 8.26 -45.11 -18.47
C LYS A 379 9.56 -44.45 -18.85
N LYS A 380 10.61 -45.25 -19.15
CA LYS A 380 11.88 -44.72 -19.63
C LYS A 380 11.79 -44.38 -21.13
N TRP A 381 11.64 -43.08 -21.41
CA TRP A 381 11.66 -42.56 -22.77
C TRP A 381 13.11 -42.32 -23.25
N TYR A 382 13.41 -42.70 -24.46
CA TYR A 382 14.69 -42.44 -25.10
C TYR A 382 14.52 -41.75 -26.45
N LYS A 383 15.46 -40.89 -26.79
CA LYS A 383 15.50 -40.22 -28.06
C LYS A 383 15.97 -41.22 -29.14
N VAL A 384 15.14 -41.40 -30.17
CA VAL A 384 15.43 -42.29 -31.31
C VAL A 384 16.18 -41.54 -32.41
N ALA A 385 15.63 -40.38 -32.82
CA ALA A 385 16.19 -39.59 -33.90
C ALA A 385 15.80 -38.13 -33.81
N LYS A 386 16.55 -37.28 -34.49
CA LYS A 386 16.23 -35.91 -34.81
C LYS A 386 16.19 -35.75 -36.31
N VAL A 387 15.08 -35.27 -36.89
CA VAL A 387 14.86 -35.19 -38.32
C VAL A 387 14.46 -33.79 -38.76
N GLY A 388 14.66 -33.46 -40.01
CA GLY A 388 14.44 -32.13 -40.57
C GLY A 388 12.95 -31.82 -40.81
N LYS A 389 12.68 -30.56 -41.17
CA LYS A 389 11.32 -29.99 -41.35
C LYS A 389 10.48 -30.67 -42.45
N LYS A 390 11.15 -31.31 -43.44
CA LYS A 390 10.46 -32.00 -44.55
C LYS A 390 10.05 -33.42 -44.19
N THR A 391 10.66 -34.03 -43.16
CA THR A 391 10.41 -35.42 -42.73
C THR A 391 9.07 -35.52 -42.01
N THR A 392 8.20 -36.40 -42.50
CA THR A 392 6.87 -36.70 -41.94
C THR A 392 6.66 -38.18 -41.60
N SER A 393 7.70 -38.97 -41.72
CA SER A 393 7.70 -40.39 -41.29
C SER A 393 9.08 -40.85 -40.86
N TYR A 394 9.11 -41.87 -39.97
CA TYR A 394 10.34 -42.49 -39.50
C TYR A 394 10.05 -43.92 -39.03
N THR A 395 10.95 -44.87 -39.35
CA THR A 395 10.79 -46.27 -38.89
C THR A 395 11.70 -46.54 -37.70
N VAL A 396 11.08 -46.80 -36.52
CA VAL A 396 11.79 -47.22 -35.32
C VAL A 396 12.00 -48.73 -35.39
N LYS A 397 13.23 -49.19 -35.22
CA LYS A 397 13.67 -50.58 -35.28
C LYS A 397 14.11 -51.08 -33.89
N LYS A 398 14.40 -52.37 -33.77
CA LYS A 398 14.93 -53.04 -32.55
C LYS A 398 14.00 -52.90 -31.33
N LEU A 399 12.70 -52.96 -31.57
CA LEU A 399 11.69 -52.98 -30.52
C LEU A 399 11.60 -54.40 -29.90
N LYS A 400 11.19 -54.46 -28.60
CA LYS A 400 10.99 -55.75 -27.91
C LYS A 400 9.64 -56.37 -28.28
N THR A 401 9.62 -57.60 -28.68
CA THR A 401 8.38 -58.38 -28.88
C THR A 401 7.71 -58.71 -27.53
N GLY A 402 6.41 -58.98 -27.55
CA GLY A 402 5.63 -59.26 -26.33
C GLY A 402 5.34 -58.12 -25.39
N LYS A 403 5.65 -56.86 -25.83
CA LYS A 403 5.41 -55.68 -25.01
C LYS A 403 4.83 -54.54 -25.85
N TYR A 404 4.14 -53.59 -25.17
CA TYR A 404 3.74 -52.37 -25.83
C TYR A 404 4.93 -51.44 -26.02
N ALA A 405 5.14 -50.98 -27.23
CA ALA A 405 6.09 -49.88 -27.53
C ALA A 405 5.33 -48.57 -27.65
N GLY A 406 5.81 -47.51 -26.97
CA GLY A 406 5.23 -46.17 -27.01
C GLY A 406 6.06 -45.20 -27.83
N PHE A 407 5.41 -44.24 -28.47
CA PHE A 407 6.04 -43.25 -29.35
C PHE A 407 5.41 -41.88 -29.23
N TYR A 408 6.22 -40.85 -29.30
CA TYR A 408 5.77 -39.49 -29.57
C TYR A 408 6.80 -38.73 -30.42
N VAL A 409 6.33 -37.73 -31.15
CA VAL A 409 7.12 -36.88 -32.03
C VAL A 409 6.96 -35.43 -31.61
N ILE A 410 8.06 -34.80 -31.21
CA ILE A 410 8.11 -33.43 -30.69
C ILE A 410 8.61 -32.48 -31.79
N PRO A 411 7.76 -31.61 -32.34
CA PRO A 411 8.20 -30.56 -33.26
C PRO A 411 9.00 -29.50 -32.53
N THR A 412 9.97 -28.93 -33.20
CA THR A 412 10.65 -27.68 -32.83
C THR A 412 10.18 -26.60 -33.79
N VAL A 413 9.69 -25.47 -33.22
CA VAL A 413 9.19 -24.33 -34.00
C VAL A 413 10.04 -23.11 -33.69
N LYS A 414 10.52 -22.40 -34.69
CA LYS A 414 11.26 -21.14 -34.54
C LYS A 414 10.28 -19.94 -34.60
N ILE A 415 10.32 -19.09 -33.63
CA ILE A 415 9.50 -17.87 -33.53
C ILE A 415 10.43 -16.69 -33.24
N GLY A 416 10.67 -15.87 -34.25
CA GLY A 416 11.74 -14.88 -34.22
C GLY A 416 13.11 -15.56 -34.03
N LYS A 417 13.90 -15.11 -33.09
CA LYS A 417 15.21 -15.67 -32.75
C LYS A 417 15.16 -16.91 -31.83
N LYS A 418 13.99 -17.24 -31.23
CA LYS A 418 13.86 -18.32 -30.22
C LYS A 418 13.25 -19.59 -30.82
N SER A 419 13.75 -20.76 -30.37
CA SER A 419 13.19 -22.07 -30.68
C SER A 419 12.38 -22.61 -29.54
N TYR A 420 11.18 -23.14 -29.82
CA TYR A 420 10.25 -23.74 -28.90
C TYR A 420 9.96 -25.16 -29.27
N LYS A 421 9.83 -26.04 -28.27
CA LYS A 421 9.43 -27.45 -28.47
C LYS A 421 8.02 -27.63 -27.92
N ALA A 422 7.26 -28.56 -28.49
CA ALA A 422 6.00 -28.99 -27.87
C ALA A 422 6.29 -29.74 -26.56
N ASP A 423 5.38 -29.56 -25.57
CA ASP A 423 5.38 -30.41 -24.39
C ASP A 423 4.91 -31.82 -24.75
N ALA A 424 5.57 -32.87 -24.23
CA ALA A 424 5.17 -34.26 -24.43
C ALA A 424 3.99 -34.60 -23.53
N THR A 425 2.77 -34.32 -23.97
CA THR A 425 1.54 -34.52 -23.22
C THR A 425 0.80 -35.78 -23.58
N TRP A 426 1.18 -36.45 -24.65
CA TRP A 426 0.48 -37.61 -25.19
C TRP A 426 1.41 -38.48 -26.02
N TYR A 427 1.19 -39.81 -26.03
CA TYR A 427 1.92 -40.76 -26.83
C TYR A 427 0.99 -41.80 -27.46
N MET A 428 1.38 -42.38 -28.57
CA MET A 428 0.76 -43.54 -29.18
C MET A 428 1.52 -44.80 -28.76
N SER A 429 0.81 -45.90 -28.58
CA SER A 429 1.43 -47.19 -28.28
C SER A 429 0.94 -48.28 -29.21
N MET A 430 1.78 -49.28 -29.43
CA MET A 430 1.47 -50.48 -30.22
C MET A 430 2.02 -51.73 -29.51
N TYR A 431 1.19 -52.74 -29.38
CA TYR A 431 1.66 -54.03 -28.89
C TYR A 431 2.51 -54.72 -29.98
N MET A 432 3.72 -55.12 -29.62
CA MET A 432 4.66 -55.79 -30.52
C MET A 432 4.48 -57.30 -30.41
N THR A 433 3.63 -57.90 -31.27
CA THR A 433 3.34 -59.33 -31.25
C THR A 433 4.60 -60.16 -31.48
N LYS A 434 4.62 -61.41 -30.94
CA LYS A 434 5.65 -62.41 -31.22
C LYS A 434 5.49 -62.98 -32.62
N TYR A 435 4.28 -62.96 -33.15
CA TYR A 435 3.93 -63.47 -34.47
C TYR A 435 3.63 -62.27 -35.41
N TYR A 436 3.95 -62.48 -36.67
CA TYR A 436 3.74 -61.47 -37.71
C TYR A 436 2.92 -62.05 -38.81
#